data_b86854304b861254cccc86a9313478d8
#
_entry.id   b86854304b861254cccc86a9313478d8
#
_cell.length_a   1.000
_cell.length_b   1.000
_cell.length_c   1.000
_cell.angle_alpha   90.00
_cell.angle_beta   90.00
_cell.angle_gamma   90.00
#
_symmetry.space_group_name_H-M   'P 1'
#
loop_
_entity.id
_entity.type
_entity.pdbx_description
1 polymer ?
#
loop_
_entity_poly.entity_id
_entity_poly.type
_entity_poly.pdbx_seq_one_letter_code
_entity_poly.pdbx_strand_id
1 'polypeptide(L)'
;MNHAGEIRPLTKLVRPNVAIITLVAPAHLGNFRNVAEIARAKAEIFEGVEPGGTALINRDDRRYKMLERLARDAGVEHVASFGESRLATYRLLKCRLHPECSCITANIGEDEVAAKIGIPGRHIVQNVLAVLGTAHLVGADLAKAALSLATLAAANGRGRRMTLRLPTGGLLLIDESYNANPASMRAALDLLSSARPGERGRRIAVLGDMLELGAHSARLHCELAAPLSRAAPDLVFLAGKEMAALERALKVEFHVEYRQTVAELLPLLMKSVRGGDVVMVKSSNGVGFSKIVTALAEQFPPLRRSDQAA
;
A
#
# COMPACT_ATOMS: atom_id res chain seq x y z
N MET A 1 -7.84 11.50 -7.68
CA MET A 1 -8.93 11.43 -8.69
C MET A 1 -10.15 10.89 -7.99
N ASN A 2 -11.13 11.73 -7.83
CA ASN A 2 -12.40 11.38 -7.22
C ASN A 2 -13.53 11.26 -8.25
N HIS A 3 -13.41 11.95 -9.39
CA HIS A 3 -14.41 11.94 -10.46
C HIS A 3 -13.76 11.74 -11.84
N ALA A 4 -14.55 11.25 -12.80
CA ALA A 4 -14.15 11.25 -14.20
C ALA A 4 -13.96 12.70 -14.69
N GLY A 5 -13.00 12.90 -15.59
CA GLY A 5 -12.66 14.23 -16.15
C GLY A 5 -11.57 14.98 -15.39
N GLU A 6 -11.20 14.58 -14.16
CA GLU A 6 -10.18 15.28 -13.36
C GLU A 6 -8.74 15.09 -13.90
N ILE A 7 -8.44 13.93 -14.47
CA ILE A 7 -7.08 13.62 -14.96
C ILE A 7 -6.82 14.28 -16.31
N ARG A 8 -7.84 14.40 -17.14
CA ARG A 8 -7.72 14.93 -18.52
C ARG A 8 -7.06 16.32 -18.62
N PRO A 9 -7.48 17.35 -17.86
CA PRO A 9 -6.81 18.64 -17.91
C PRO A 9 -5.36 18.57 -17.36
N LEU A 10 -5.12 17.73 -16.35
CA LEU A 10 -3.80 17.60 -15.76
C LEU A 10 -2.81 16.93 -16.71
N THR A 11 -3.20 15.85 -17.39
CA THR A 11 -2.31 15.18 -18.33
C THR A 11 -1.99 16.05 -19.56
N LYS A 12 -2.97 16.84 -20.05
CA LYS A 12 -2.74 17.81 -21.12
C LYS A 12 -1.81 18.94 -20.73
N LEU A 13 -1.80 19.33 -19.46
CA LEU A 13 -0.87 20.30 -18.91
C LEU A 13 0.55 19.71 -18.75
N VAL A 14 0.66 18.49 -18.22
CA VAL A 14 1.93 17.79 -17.95
C VAL A 14 2.61 17.32 -19.25
N ARG A 15 1.82 16.83 -20.23
CA ARG A 15 2.29 16.30 -21.51
C ARG A 15 3.36 15.21 -21.32
N PRO A 16 3.04 14.08 -20.66
CA PRO A 16 4.03 13.09 -20.26
C PRO A 16 4.57 12.29 -21.45
N ASN A 17 5.88 12.01 -21.44
CA ASN A 17 6.49 11.01 -22.34
C ASN A 17 6.19 9.57 -21.89
N VAL A 18 5.99 9.36 -20.60
CA VAL A 18 5.59 8.05 -20.04
C VAL A 18 4.43 8.24 -19.09
N ALA A 19 3.29 7.62 -19.40
CA ALA A 19 2.11 7.60 -18.53
C ALA A 19 1.96 6.23 -17.87
N ILE A 20 1.83 6.19 -16.53
CA ILE A 20 1.83 4.95 -15.75
C ILE A 20 0.48 4.73 -15.08
N ILE A 21 -0.10 3.52 -15.23
CA ILE A 21 -1.19 3.04 -14.39
C ILE A 21 -0.72 1.82 -13.60
N THR A 22 -0.49 2.02 -12.29
CA THR A 22 0.05 0.98 -11.43
C THR A 22 -1.00 -0.06 -11.02
N LEU A 23 -2.22 0.38 -10.70
CA LEU A 23 -3.30 -0.50 -10.25
C LEU A 23 -4.67 0.17 -10.42
N VAL A 24 -5.66 -0.63 -10.79
CA VAL A 24 -7.08 -0.26 -10.70
C VAL A 24 -7.72 -1.04 -9.54
N ALA A 25 -7.91 -0.37 -8.43
CA ALA A 25 -8.52 -0.94 -7.23
C ALA A 25 -9.91 -0.34 -6.96
N PRO A 26 -10.79 -1.00 -6.21
CA PRO A 26 -12.07 -0.46 -5.76
C PRO A 26 -11.83 0.64 -4.69
N ALA A 27 -11.40 1.81 -5.15
CA ALA A 27 -11.27 3.04 -4.37
C ALA A 27 -12.25 4.08 -4.93
N HIS A 28 -12.73 4.99 -4.10
CA HIS A 28 -13.68 6.05 -4.50
C HIS A 28 -15.00 5.53 -5.11
N LEU A 29 -15.43 4.31 -4.73
CA LEU A 29 -16.66 3.69 -5.25
C LEU A 29 -17.93 4.48 -4.93
N GLY A 30 -17.89 5.42 -4.00
CA GLY A 30 -18.96 6.37 -3.77
C GLY A 30 -19.23 7.30 -4.96
N ASN A 31 -18.21 7.53 -5.80
CA ASN A 31 -18.25 8.44 -6.94
C ASN A 31 -18.28 7.71 -8.30
N PHE A 32 -18.15 6.37 -8.31
CA PHE A 32 -18.14 5.53 -9.51
C PHE A 32 -19.10 4.36 -9.35
N ARG A 33 -19.82 4.01 -10.39
CA ARG A 33 -20.77 2.88 -10.38
C ARG A 33 -20.06 1.52 -10.24
N ASN A 34 -18.83 1.42 -10.79
CA ASN A 34 -18.05 0.19 -10.78
C ASN A 34 -16.57 0.45 -11.06
N VAL A 35 -15.75 -0.57 -10.86
CA VAL A 35 -14.29 -0.49 -11.04
C VAL A 35 -13.89 -0.26 -12.51
N ALA A 36 -14.75 -0.60 -13.49
CA ALA A 36 -14.45 -0.32 -14.90
C ALA A 36 -14.54 1.18 -15.21
N GLU A 37 -15.45 1.93 -14.55
CA GLU A 37 -15.47 3.38 -14.63
C GLU A 37 -14.24 4.03 -14.02
N ILE A 38 -13.72 3.50 -12.90
CA ILE A 38 -12.45 3.92 -12.32
C ILE A 38 -11.30 3.71 -13.33
N ALA A 39 -11.30 2.57 -14.04
CA ALA A 39 -10.30 2.29 -15.07
C ALA A 39 -10.37 3.30 -16.23
N ARG A 40 -11.59 3.66 -16.70
CA ARG A 40 -11.77 4.68 -17.75
C ARG A 40 -11.30 6.06 -17.28
N ALA A 41 -11.67 6.46 -16.06
CA ALA A 41 -11.23 7.74 -15.50
C ALA A 41 -9.69 7.79 -15.33
N LYS A 42 -9.05 6.70 -14.90
CA LYS A 42 -7.57 6.62 -14.87
C LYS A 42 -6.95 6.68 -16.26
N ALA A 43 -7.59 6.06 -17.26
CA ALA A 43 -7.10 6.04 -18.64
C ALA A 43 -7.12 7.42 -19.33
N GLU A 44 -7.82 8.42 -18.79
CA GLU A 44 -7.72 9.81 -19.23
C GLU A 44 -6.26 10.33 -19.23
N ILE A 45 -5.37 9.71 -18.44
CA ILE A 45 -3.95 10.06 -18.43
C ILE A 45 -3.30 9.86 -19.81
N PHE A 46 -3.80 8.96 -20.61
CA PHE A 46 -3.26 8.66 -21.94
C PHE A 46 -3.53 9.76 -22.96
N GLU A 47 -4.59 10.57 -22.75
CA GLU A 47 -4.99 11.64 -23.68
C GLU A 47 -3.99 12.80 -23.78
N GLY A 48 -3.03 12.89 -22.84
CA GLY A 48 -1.99 13.91 -22.84
C GLY A 48 -0.59 13.37 -23.15
N VAL A 49 -0.46 12.09 -23.48
CA VAL A 49 0.85 11.50 -23.83
C VAL A 49 1.38 12.11 -25.11
N GLU A 50 2.65 12.54 -25.08
CA GLU A 50 3.33 13.12 -26.27
C GLU A 50 3.47 12.10 -27.40
N PRO A 51 3.52 12.56 -28.67
CA PRO A 51 3.85 11.70 -29.79
C PRO A 51 5.15 10.91 -29.55
N GLY A 52 5.15 9.61 -29.84
CA GLY A 52 6.26 8.72 -29.50
C GLY A 52 6.37 8.32 -28.03
N GLY A 53 5.48 8.84 -27.17
CA GLY A 53 5.44 8.47 -25.74
C GLY A 53 4.86 7.08 -25.49
N THR A 54 4.97 6.62 -24.25
CA THR A 54 4.63 5.24 -23.86
C THR A 54 3.59 5.21 -22.74
N ALA A 55 2.59 4.34 -22.89
CA ALA A 55 1.71 3.92 -21.79
C ALA A 55 2.33 2.70 -21.08
N LEU A 56 2.65 2.84 -19.79
CA LEU A 56 3.19 1.75 -18.97
C LEU A 56 2.09 1.23 -18.03
N ILE A 57 1.64 -0.01 -18.24
CA ILE A 57 0.45 -0.56 -17.61
C ILE A 57 0.78 -1.85 -16.86
N ASN A 58 0.21 -2.03 -15.67
CA ASN A 58 0.35 -3.26 -14.89
C ASN A 58 -0.33 -4.44 -15.63
N ARG A 59 0.47 -5.43 -16.05
CA ARG A 59 0.01 -6.62 -16.78
C ARG A 59 -0.83 -7.57 -15.92
N ASP A 60 -0.62 -7.53 -14.62
CA ASP A 60 -1.33 -8.38 -13.65
C ASP A 60 -2.69 -7.79 -13.25
N ASP A 61 -2.99 -6.55 -13.65
CA ASP A 61 -4.30 -5.94 -13.43
C ASP A 61 -5.36 -6.63 -14.32
N ARG A 62 -6.48 -7.02 -13.70
CA ARG A 62 -7.60 -7.65 -14.41
C ARG A 62 -8.16 -6.82 -15.57
N ARG A 63 -7.87 -5.51 -15.59
CA ARG A 63 -8.32 -4.56 -16.60
C ARG A 63 -7.24 -4.18 -17.60
N TYR A 64 -6.10 -4.89 -17.57
CA TYR A 64 -4.98 -4.62 -18.47
C TYR A 64 -5.44 -4.45 -19.93
N LYS A 65 -6.17 -5.43 -20.47
CA LYS A 65 -6.64 -5.39 -21.87
C LYS A 65 -7.53 -4.19 -22.19
N MET A 66 -8.34 -3.75 -21.22
CA MET A 66 -9.17 -2.56 -21.36
C MET A 66 -8.31 -1.29 -21.36
N LEU A 67 -7.34 -1.18 -20.45
CA LEU A 67 -6.43 -0.04 -20.36
C LEU A 67 -5.52 0.04 -21.60
N GLU A 68 -5.01 -1.10 -22.10
CA GLU A 68 -4.22 -1.18 -23.32
C GLU A 68 -5.02 -0.65 -24.53
N ARG A 69 -6.28 -1.07 -24.67
CA ARG A 69 -7.17 -0.56 -25.74
C ARG A 69 -7.38 0.95 -25.59
N LEU A 70 -7.71 1.43 -24.39
CA LEU A 70 -7.94 2.86 -24.15
C LEU A 70 -6.69 3.70 -24.41
N ALA A 71 -5.47 3.18 -24.18
CA ALA A 71 -4.24 3.86 -24.53
C ALA A 71 -4.09 3.98 -26.07
N ARG A 72 -4.38 2.92 -26.81
CA ARG A 72 -4.35 2.94 -28.28
C ARG A 72 -5.45 3.85 -28.87
N ASP A 73 -6.67 3.80 -28.30
CA ASP A 73 -7.79 4.67 -28.70
C ASP A 73 -7.46 6.17 -28.45
N ALA A 74 -6.60 6.47 -27.46
CA ALA A 74 -6.08 7.81 -27.19
C ALA A 74 -4.89 8.22 -28.08
N GLY A 75 -4.46 7.35 -29.03
CA GLY A 75 -3.38 7.62 -29.97
C GLY A 75 -1.96 7.29 -29.43
N VAL A 76 -1.84 6.57 -28.30
CA VAL A 76 -0.53 6.17 -27.77
C VAL A 76 0.03 5.03 -28.60
N GLU A 77 1.16 5.29 -29.28
CA GLU A 77 1.79 4.31 -30.20
C GLU A 77 2.44 3.16 -29.44
N HIS A 78 3.11 3.44 -28.32
CA HIS A 78 3.86 2.47 -27.55
C HIS A 78 3.15 2.10 -26.25
N VAL A 79 2.87 0.81 -26.09
CA VAL A 79 2.32 0.27 -24.85
C VAL A 79 3.28 -0.78 -24.28
N ALA A 80 3.87 -0.45 -23.14
CA ALA A 80 4.68 -1.37 -22.35
C ALA A 80 3.91 -1.86 -21.12
N SER A 81 4.37 -2.94 -20.54
CA SER A 81 3.71 -3.52 -19.37
C SER A 81 4.71 -4.00 -18.32
N PHE A 82 4.32 -3.99 -17.04
CA PHE A 82 5.12 -4.54 -15.96
C PHE A 82 4.31 -5.52 -15.12
N GLY A 83 4.96 -6.45 -14.46
CA GLY A 83 4.30 -7.41 -13.58
C GLY A 83 4.99 -8.77 -13.49
N GLU A 84 4.27 -9.74 -12.94
CA GLU A 84 4.71 -11.14 -12.79
C GLU A 84 4.32 -11.99 -13.99
N SER A 85 3.33 -11.54 -14.76
CA SER A 85 2.88 -12.22 -15.97
C SER A 85 4.04 -12.49 -16.93
N ARG A 86 4.06 -13.70 -17.53
CA ARG A 86 5.05 -14.06 -18.56
C ARG A 86 4.99 -13.17 -19.79
N LEU A 87 3.89 -12.45 -19.97
CA LEU A 87 3.66 -11.54 -21.08
C LEU A 87 3.98 -10.08 -20.73
N ALA A 88 4.50 -9.81 -19.53
CA ALA A 88 4.91 -8.45 -19.15
C ALA A 88 6.23 -8.09 -19.84
N THR A 89 6.31 -6.84 -20.35
CA THR A 89 7.53 -6.26 -20.94
C THR A 89 8.64 -6.16 -19.89
N TYR A 90 8.29 -5.68 -18.71
CA TYR A 90 9.18 -5.62 -17.53
C TYR A 90 8.69 -6.64 -16.53
N ARG A 91 9.40 -7.76 -16.43
CA ARG A 91 8.88 -8.94 -15.76
C ARG A 91 9.64 -9.25 -14.49
N LEU A 92 8.90 -9.44 -13.39
CA LEU A 92 9.44 -10.02 -12.15
C LEU A 92 9.78 -11.51 -12.38
N LEU A 93 11.03 -11.90 -12.12
CA LEU A 93 11.49 -13.28 -12.20
C LEU A 93 11.52 -13.94 -10.84
N LYS A 94 12.09 -13.25 -9.83
CA LYS A 94 12.23 -13.74 -8.46
C LYS A 94 11.89 -12.63 -7.48
N CYS A 95 11.26 -12.99 -6.37
CA CYS A 95 10.97 -12.08 -5.27
C CYS A 95 11.15 -12.81 -3.94
N ARG A 96 11.98 -12.22 -3.05
CA ARG A 96 12.11 -12.64 -1.65
C ARG A 96 11.71 -11.46 -0.76
N LEU A 97 10.66 -11.67 0.01
CA LEU A 97 10.19 -10.69 1.00
C LEU A 97 10.86 -10.99 2.34
N HIS A 98 11.49 -9.98 2.92
CA HIS A 98 12.06 -10.01 4.26
C HIS A 98 11.28 -9.06 5.16
N PRO A 99 11.39 -9.16 6.49
CA PRO A 99 10.69 -8.27 7.41
C PRO A 99 10.98 -6.78 7.18
N GLU A 100 12.18 -6.41 6.72
CA GLU A 100 12.62 -5.01 6.59
C GLU A 100 12.93 -4.57 5.16
N CYS A 101 12.98 -5.49 4.21
CA CYS A 101 13.31 -5.19 2.82
C CYS A 101 12.70 -6.22 1.88
N SER A 102 12.80 -5.96 0.58
CA SER A 102 12.50 -6.94 -0.46
C SER A 102 13.70 -7.09 -1.39
N CYS A 103 13.95 -8.31 -1.88
CA CYS A 103 14.96 -8.57 -2.91
C CYS A 103 14.28 -9.12 -4.14
N ILE A 104 14.61 -8.57 -5.31
CA ILE A 104 14.02 -8.98 -6.57
C ILE A 104 15.09 -9.29 -7.62
N THR A 105 14.68 -10.11 -8.59
CA THR A 105 15.32 -10.21 -9.89
C THR A 105 14.23 -10.00 -10.96
N ALA A 106 14.47 -9.13 -11.91
CA ALA A 106 13.51 -8.77 -12.95
C ALA A 106 14.19 -8.59 -14.31
N ASN A 107 13.50 -8.93 -15.40
CA ASN A 107 13.91 -8.52 -16.73
C ASN A 107 13.39 -7.10 -16.99
N ILE A 108 14.30 -6.19 -17.32
CA ILE A 108 14.02 -4.79 -17.64
C ILE A 108 14.62 -4.50 -19.04
N GLY A 109 13.81 -4.60 -20.09
CA GLY A 109 14.30 -4.66 -21.46
C GLY A 109 15.06 -5.96 -21.70
N GLU A 110 16.29 -5.87 -22.18
CA GLU A 110 17.18 -7.01 -22.42
C GLU A 110 18.00 -7.40 -21.16
N ASP A 111 18.00 -6.56 -20.11
CA ASP A 111 18.81 -6.73 -18.93
C ASP A 111 18.09 -7.53 -17.83
N GLU A 112 18.81 -8.45 -17.18
CA GLU A 112 18.40 -9.04 -15.91
C GLU A 112 18.92 -8.19 -14.76
N VAL A 113 18.02 -7.49 -14.06
CA VAL A 113 18.34 -6.58 -12.96
C VAL A 113 18.05 -7.23 -11.63
N ALA A 114 19.05 -7.32 -10.75
CA ALA A 114 18.88 -7.68 -9.36
C ALA A 114 18.89 -6.43 -8.47
N ALA A 115 17.90 -6.29 -7.59
CA ALA A 115 17.80 -5.13 -6.70
C ALA A 115 17.35 -5.51 -5.30
N LYS A 116 17.93 -4.82 -4.28
CA LYS A 116 17.40 -4.75 -2.93
C LYS A 116 16.54 -3.50 -2.83
N ILE A 117 15.35 -3.63 -2.26
CA ILE A 117 14.41 -2.55 -2.01
C ILE A 117 14.35 -2.32 -0.50
N GLY A 118 14.68 -1.13 -0.02
CA GLY A 118 14.75 -0.78 1.41
C GLY A 118 13.39 -0.77 2.13
N ILE A 119 12.30 -1.10 1.42
CA ILE A 119 10.93 -1.18 1.94
C ILE A 119 10.39 -2.59 1.67
N PRO A 120 9.82 -3.28 2.67
CA PRO A 120 9.19 -4.58 2.47
C PRO A 120 7.80 -4.46 1.82
N GLY A 121 7.38 -5.54 1.16
CA GLY A 121 6.01 -5.69 0.68
C GLY A 121 5.89 -5.92 -0.83
N ARG A 122 5.02 -6.87 -1.21
CA ARG A 122 4.82 -7.24 -2.61
C ARG A 122 4.27 -6.09 -3.46
N HIS A 123 3.42 -5.24 -2.89
CA HIS A 123 2.91 -4.05 -3.56
C HIS A 123 4.01 -3.02 -3.88
N ILE A 124 5.03 -2.92 -3.02
CA ILE A 124 6.21 -2.08 -3.28
C ILE A 124 7.02 -2.66 -4.45
N VAL A 125 7.18 -3.98 -4.48
CA VAL A 125 7.86 -4.67 -5.59
C VAL A 125 7.18 -4.38 -6.92
N GLN A 126 5.84 -4.43 -6.98
CA GLN A 126 5.09 -4.08 -8.18
C GLN A 126 5.34 -2.63 -8.62
N ASN A 127 5.33 -1.69 -7.67
CA ASN A 127 5.63 -0.29 -7.99
C ASN A 127 7.08 -0.09 -8.46
N VAL A 128 8.03 -0.84 -7.89
CA VAL A 128 9.44 -0.80 -8.30
C VAL A 128 9.62 -1.29 -9.73
N LEU A 129 8.87 -2.31 -10.19
CA LEU A 129 8.91 -2.73 -11.60
C LEU A 129 8.47 -1.57 -12.53
N ALA A 130 7.44 -0.82 -12.14
CA ALA A 130 7.03 0.36 -12.90
C ALA A 130 8.12 1.44 -12.91
N VAL A 131 8.80 1.67 -11.78
CA VAL A 131 9.91 2.64 -11.66
C VAL A 131 11.08 2.21 -12.55
N LEU A 132 11.54 0.96 -12.47
CA LEU A 132 12.63 0.45 -13.29
C LEU A 132 12.26 0.44 -14.79
N GLY A 133 11.02 0.06 -15.13
CA GLY A 133 10.53 0.13 -16.50
C GLY A 133 10.50 1.57 -17.02
N THR A 134 10.12 2.54 -16.18
CA THR A 134 10.16 3.95 -16.56
C THR A 134 11.61 4.43 -16.74
N ALA A 135 12.52 4.06 -15.83
CA ALA A 135 13.93 4.39 -15.95
C ALA A 135 14.53 3.89 -17.27
N HIS A 136 14.19 2.67 -17.67
CA HIS A 136 14.57 2.11 -18.97
C HIS A 136 13.99 2.92 -20.15
N LEU A 137 12.68 3.22 -20.11
CA LEU A 137 12.00 3.96 -21.19
C LEU A 137 12.55 5.37 -21.41
N VAL A 138 13.08 6.00 -20.38
CA VAL A 138 13.70 7.34 -20.48
C VAL A 138 15.22 7.28 -20.65
N GLY A 139 15.81 6.11 -20.87
CA GLY A 139 17.25 5.93 -21.10
C GLY A 139 18.12 6.18 -19.85
N ALA A 140 17.55 6.05 -18.64
CA ALA A 140 18.31 6.20 -17.40
C ALA A 140 19.20 4.98 -17.12
N ASP A 141 20.30 5.19 -16.38
CA ASP A 141 21.21 4.13 -15.93
C ASP A 141 20.48 3.17 -14.96
N LEU A 142 20.17 1.97 -15.43
CA LEU A 142 19.45 0.97 -14.67
C LEU A 142 20.22 0.47 -13.45
N ALA A 143 21.54 0.40 -13.50
CA ALA A 143 22.35 -0.02 -12.38
C ALA A 143 22.26 1.00 -11.23
N LYS A 144 22.37 2.29 -11.55
CA LYS A 144 22.17 3.37 -10.56
C LYS A 144 20.76 3.39 -10.02
N ALA A 145 19.74 3.21 -10.88
CA ALA A 145 18.34 3.13 -10.47
C ALA A 145 18.13 1.95 -9.48
N ALA A 146 18.65 0.77 -9.80
CA ALA A 146 18.55 -0.41 -8.94
C ALA A 146 19.27 -0.23 -7.60
N LEU A 147 20.47 0.37 -7.59
CA LEU A 147 21.23 0.65 -6.37
C LEU A 147 20.50 1.63 -5.46
N SER A 148 19.87 2.67 -6.02
CA SER A 148 19.14 3.67 -5.23
C SER A 148 17.95 3.10 -4.47
N LEU A 149 17.36 2.00 -4.94
CA LEU A 149 16.24 1.32 -4.27
C LEU A 149 16.62 0.74 -2.89
N ALA A 150 17.89 0.44 -2.67
CA ALA A 150 18.36 -0.11 -1.39
C ALA A 150 18.23 0.89 -0.23
N THR A 151 18.31 2.19 -0.52
CA THR A 151 18.18 3.28 0.46
C THR A 151 16.77 3.85 0.56
N LEU A 152 15.83 3.30 -0.21
CA LEU A 152 14.45 3.75 -0.18
C LEU A 152 13.86 3.62 1.22
N ALA A 153 13.29 4.69 1.74
CA ALA A 153 12.59 4.72 3.02
C ALA A 153 11.11 5.00 2.82
N ALA A 154 10.28 4.36 3.62
CA ALA A 154 8.84 4.58 3.55
C ALA A 154 8.47 5.98 4.05
N ALA A 155 7.59 6.65 3.33
CA ALA A 155 7.02 7.92 3.76
C ALA A 155 6.11 7.74 4.99
N ASN A 156 5.88 8.82 5.73
CA ASN A 156 4.94 8.83 6.86
C ASN A 156 3.56 8.33 6.42
N GLY A 157 2.98 7.45 7.21
CA GLY A 157 1.68 6.85 6.92
C GLY A 157 1.65 5.82 5.77
N ARG A 158 2.80 5.46 5.18
CA ARG A 158 2.90 4.56 4.04
C ARG A 158 3.93 3.44 4.26
N GLY A 159 3.79 2.73 5.37
CA GLY A 159 4.67 1.60 5.72
C GLY A 159 5.90 2.01 6.53
N ARG A 160 5.94 3.24 7.06
CA ARG A 160 7.03 3.68 7.94
C ARG A 160 7.09 2.80 9.18
N ARG A 161 8.28 2.31 9.48
CA ARG A 161 8.56 1.49 10.65
C ARG A 161 9.35 2.28 11.68
N MET A 162 8.92 2.20 12.92
CA MET A 162 9.58 2.86 14.06
C MET A 162 9.63 1.88 15.23
N THR A 163 10.80 1.70 15.83
CA THR A 163 10.91 0.98 17.10
C THR A 163 10.78 2.00 18.22
N LEU A 164 9.74 1.89 19.02
CA LEU A 164 9.45 2.76 20.15
C LEU A 164 10.01 2.13 21.43
N ARG A 165 10.50 2.98 22.35
CA ARG A 165 11.07 2.54 23.63
C ARG A 165 9.99 2.50 24.69
N LEU A 166 9.58 1.31 25.12
CA LEU A 166 8.71 1.07 26.26
C LEU A 166 9.51 0.62 27.47
N PRO A 167 8.98 0.75 28.70
CA PRO A 167 9.65 0.23 29.90
C PRO A 167 9.95 -1.28 29.84
N THR A 168 9.14 -2.03 29.10
CA THR A 168 9.24 -3.49 28.95
C THR A 168 10.01 -3.94 27.69
N GLY A 169 10.61 -3.01 26.94
CA GLY A 169 11.37 -3.33 25.73
C GLY A 169 10.91 -2.55 24.49
N GLY A 170 11.47 -2.86 23.33
CA GLY A 170 11.12 -2.21 22.06
C GLY A 170 9.75 -2.65 21.53
N LEU A 171 8.95 -1.73 21.01
CA LEU A 171 7.71 -1.98 20.27
C LEU A 171 7.93 -1.58 18.81
N LEU A 172 7.61 -2.45 17.85
CA LEU A 172 7.64 -2.10 16.44
C LEU A 172 6.30 -1.50 16.02
N LEU A 173 6.29 -0.20 15.68
CA LEU A 173 5.14 0.49 15.10
C LEU A 173 5.27 0.54 13.58
N ILE A 174 4.24 0.06 12.87
CA ILE A 174 4.10 0.11 11.41
C ILE A 174 3.01 1.14 11.10
N ASP A 175 3.40 2.26 10.54
CA ASP A 175 2.53 3.39 10.21
C ASP A 175 2.01 3.29 8.76
N GLU A 176 0.77 2.87 8.61
CA GLU A 176 -0.01 2.80 7.37
C GLU A 176 -1.21 3.77 7.40
N SER A 177 -1.16 4.81 8.24
CA SER A 177 -2.30 5.67 8.59
C SER A 177 -2.71 6.70 7.53
N TYR A 178 -1.97 6.80 6.41
CA TYR A 178 -2.23 7.85 5.41
C TYR A 178 -3.51 7.62 4.59
N ASN A 179 -3.80 6.39 4.16
CA ASN A 179 -5.01 6.09 3.41
C ASN A 179 -5.37 4.61 3.48
N ALA A 180 -6.65 4.29 3.26
CA ALA A 180 -7.16 2.92 3.24
C ALA A 180 -8.13 2.69 2.08
N ASN A 181 -7.98 1.52 1.46
CA ASN A 181 -8.93 0.91 0.56
C ASN A 181 -8.80 -0.62 0.69
N PRO A 182 -9.73 -1.43 0.15
CA PRO A 182 -9.71 -2.87 0.36
C PRO A 182 -8.40 -3.57 -0.06
N ALA A 183 -7.73 -3.09 -1.11
CA ALA A 183 -6.48 -3.66 -1.57
C ALA A 183 -5.32 -3.31 -0.62
N SER A 184 -5.23 -2.04 -0.20
CA SER A 184 -4.17 -1.59 0.71
C SER A 184 -4.36 -2.12 2.14
N MET A 185 -5.60 -2.38 2.59
CA MET A 185 -5.87 -3.04 3.87
C MET A 185 -5.35 -4.48 3.86
N ARG A 186 -5.62 -5.24 2.78
CA ARG A 186 -5.06 -6.58 2.61
C ARG A 186 -3.53 -6.58 2.61
N ALA A 187 -2.91 -5.69 1.85
CA ALA A 187 -1.45 -5.58 1.79
C ALA A 187 -0.82 -5.26 3.17
N ALA A 188 -1.46 -4.41 3.97
CA ALA A 188 -0.99 -4.09 5.31
C ALA A 188 -1.16 -5.27 6.29
N LEU A 189 -2.24 -6.03 6.17
CA LEU A 189 -2.43 -7.26 6.96
C LEU A 189 -1.40 -8.33 6.58
N ASP A 190 -1.06 -8.50 5.31
CA ASP A 190 0.01 -9.38 4.84
C ASP A 190 1.37 -8.92 5.40
N LEU A 191 1.60 -7.60 5.46
CA LEU A 191 2.81 -7.02 6.06
C LEU A 191 2.88 -7.30 7.58
N LEU A 192 1.76 -7.15 8.30
CA LEU A 192 1.67 -7.48 9.72
C LEU A 192 1.94 -8.98 9.97
N SER A 193 1.38 -9.86 9.14
CA SER A 193 1.57 -11.31 9.27
C SER A 193 3.04 -11.73 9.12
N SER A 194 3.79 -11.04 8.26
CA SER A 194 5.21 -11.29 8.03
C SER A 194 6.13 -10.70 9.10
N ALA A 195 5.62 -9.78 9.92
CA ALA A 195 6.38 -9.16 10.99
C ALA A 195 6.59 -10.14 12.16
N ARG A 196 7.78 -10.11 12.74
CA ARG A 196 8.16 -10.97 13.88
C ARG A 196 8.08 -10.17 15.17
N PRO A 197 7.15 -10.49 16.08
CA PRO A 197 7.17 -9.95 17.43
C PRO A 197 8.44 -10.33 18.18
N GLY A 198 8.83 -9.52 19.15
CA GLY A 198 9.88 -9.86 20.10
C GLY A 198 9.45 -10.97 21.06
N GLU A 199 10.32 -11.27 22.04
CA GLU A 199 9.99 -12.27 23.06
C GLU A 199 8.71 -11.89 23.81
N ARG A 200 7.74 -12.82 23.88
CA ARG A 200 6.40 -12.62 24.43
C ARG A 200 5.59 -11.46 23.82
N GLY A 201 6.04 -10.91 22.67
CA GLY A 201 5.36 -9.88 21.92
C GLY A 201 4.18 -10.44 21.13
N ARG A 202 3.30 -9.54 20.71
CA ARG A 202 2.06 -9.83 19.96
C ARG A 202 2.02 -9.05 18.66
N ARG A 203 1.23 -9.52 17.72
CA ARG A 203 0.81 -8.76 16.54
C ARG A 203 -0.52 -8.07 16.83
N ILE A 204 -0.56 -6.78 16.71
CA ILE A 204 -1.73 -5.94 17.00
C ILE A 204 -2.14 -5.21 15.73
N ALA A 205 -3.37 -5.44 15.28
CA ALA A 205 -3.97 -4.74 14.16
C ALA A 205 -4.83 -3.59 14.69
N VAL A 206 -4.53 -2.34 14.29
CA VAL A 206 -5.30 -1.14 14.64
C VAL A 206 -5.87 -0.58 13.33
N LEU A 207 -7.17 -0.83 13.09
CA LEU A 207 -7.81 -0.58 11.81
C LEU A 207 -8.94 0.45 11.94
N GLY A 208 -9.02 1.35 10.98
CA GLY A 208 -10.09 2.34 10.88
C GLY A 208 -10.78 2.33 9.54
N ASP A 209 -11.85 3.11 9.43
CA ASP A 209 -12.71 3.15 8.26
C ASP A 209 -11.96 3.35 6.95
N MET A 210 -12.43 2.63 5.93
CA MET A 210 -12.16 2.92 4.53
C MET A 210 -13.26 3.87 4.03
N LEU A 211 -12.90 5.13 3.80
CA LEU A 211 -13.84 6.15 3.34
C LEU A 211 -14.09 6.05 1.82
N GLU A 212 -15.10 6.76 1.34
CA GLU A 212 -15.45 6.92 -0.09
C GLU A 212 -15.85 5.61 -0.80
N LEU A 213 -16.35 4.62 -0.05
CA LEU A 213 -16.83 3.34 -0.59
C LEU A 213 -18.32 3.34 -0.93
N GLY A 214 -19.06 4.40 -0.56
CA GLY A 214 -20.50 4.53 -0.82
C GLY A 214 -21.31 3.34 -0.29
N ALA A 215 -22.31 2.90 -1.03
CA ALA A 215 -23.18 1.79 -0.65
C ALA A 215 -22.46 0.44 -0.46
N HIS A 216 -21.19 0.34 -0.90
CA HIS A 216 -20.39 -0.88 -0.77
C HIS A 216 -19.63 -0.95 0.57
N SER A 217 -19.68 0.10 1.40
CA SER A 217 -18.85 0.24 2.59
C SER A 217 -18.99 -0.94 3.54
N ALA A 218 -20.18 -1.23 4.03
CA ALA A 218 -20.40 -2.30 4.99
C ALA A 218 -19.90 -3.67 4.50
N ARG A 219 -20.18 -4.02 3.23
CA ARG A 219 -19.74 -5.27 2.62
C ARG A 219 -18.20 -5.34 2.53
N LEU A 220 -17.55 -4.26 2.07
CA LEU A 220 -16.09 -4.24 1.89
C LEU A 220 -15.34 -4.24 3.24
N HIS A 221 -15.93 -3.67 4.30
CA HIS A 221 -15.41 -3.79 5.66
C HIS A 221 -15.54 -5.24 6.19
N CYS A 222 -16.71 -5.87 6.02
CA CYS A 222 -16.87 -7.30 6.36
C CYS A 222 -15.89 -8.22 5.64
N GLU A 223 -15.61 -7.96 4.36
CA GLU A 223 -14.66 -8.74 3.56
C GLU A 223 -13.21 -8.72 4.11
N LEU A 224 -12.89 -7.81 5.03
CA LEU A 224 -11.59 -7.79 5.71
C LEU A 224 -11.45 -8.91 6.75
N ALA A 225 -12.52 -9.59 7.17
CA ALA A 225 -12.47 -10.68 8.12
C ALA A 225 -11.53 -11.81 7.64
N ALA A 226 -11.67 -12.27 6.39
CA ALA A 226 -10.83 -13.33 5.85
C ALA A 226 -9.33 -12.98 5.75
N PRO A 227 -8.89 -11.81 5.25
CA PRO A 227 -7.49 -11.41 5.30
C PRO A 227 -6.98 -11.20 6.74
N LEU A 228 -7.84 -10.78 7.67
CA LEU A 228 -7.48 -10.61 9.06
C LEU A 228 -7.28 -11.97 9.76
N SER A 229 -8.13 -12.96 9.48
CA SER A 229 -7.94 -14.34 9.95
C SER A 229 -6.64 -14.95 9.44
N ARG A 230 -6.27 -14.70 8.16
CA ARG A 230 -4.97 -15.14 7.63
C ARG A 230 -3.78 -14.44 8.28
N ALA A 231 -3.91 -13.15 8.59
CA ALA A 231 -2.86 -12.39 9.27
C ALA A 231 -2.68 -12.83 10.74
N ALA A 232 -3.72 -13.43 11.32
CA ALA A 232 -3.75 -13.97 12.68
C ALA A 232 -3.13 -13.01 13.72
N PRO A 233 -3.63 -11.78 13.88
CA PRO A 233 -3.20 -10.90 14.94
C PRO A 233 -3.70 -11.42 16.29
N ASP A 234 -2.92 -11.16 17.35
CA ASP A 234 -3.30 -11.54 18.72
C ASP A 234 -4.37 -10.59 19.29
N LEU A 235 -4.36 -9.33 18.86
CA LEU A 235 -5.34 -8.31 19.25
C LEU A 235 -5.76 -7.49 18.05
N VAL A 236 -7.04 -7.09 18.04
CA VAL A 236 -7.62 -6.23 17.01
C VAL A 236 -8.28 -5.03 17.66
N PHE A 237 -7.86 -3.82 17.27
CA PHE A 237 -8.45 -2.57 17.65
C PHE A 237 -9.13 -1.94 16.44
N LEU A 238 -10.40 -1.60 16.57
CA LEU A 238 -11.21 -1.03 15.51
C LEU A 238 -11.77 0.33 15.93
N ALA A 239 -11.64 1.34 15.06
CA ALA A 239 -12.36 2.60 15.25
C ALA A 239 -12.97 3.11 13.95
N GLY A 240 -14.19 3.63 14.10
CA GLY A 240 -14.97 4.19 13.02
C GLY A 240 -16.34 3.55 12.88
N LYS A 241 -17.28 4.31 12.33
CA LYS A 241 -18.67 3.89 12.18
C LYS A 241 -18.81 2.65 11.29
N GLU A 242 -18.03 2.62 10.21
CA GLU A 242 -18.10 1.55 9.20
C GLU A 242 -17.42 0.26 9.69
N MET A 243 -16.43 0.36 10.61
CA MET A 243 -15.77 -0.78 11.23
C MET A 243 -16.70 -1.63 12.11
N ALA A 244 -17.87 -1.13 12.50
CA ALA A 244 -18.88 -1.91 13.19
C ALA A 244 -19.34 -3.16 12.39
N ALA A 245 -19.26 -3.09 11.05
CA ALA A 245 -19.58 -4.24 10.21
C ALA A 245 -18.51 -5.35 10.33
N LEU A 246 -17.24 -4.97 10.38
CA LEU A 246 -16.13 -5.89 10.58
C LEU A 246 -16.14 -6.46 12.01
N GLU A 247 -16.37 -5.63 13.02
CA GLU A 247 -16.45 -6.04 14.42
C GLU A 247 -17.44 -7.18 14.61
N ARG A 248 -18.65 -7.06 14.04
CA ARG A 248 -19.67 -8.12 14.10
C ARG A 248 -19.24 -9.41 13.41
N ALA A 249 -18.45 -9.30 12.32
CA ALA A 249 -17.95 -10.46 11.60
C ALA A 249 -16.82 -11.20 12.37
N LEU A 250 -16.11 -10.52 13.28
CA LEU A 250 -14.91 -11.04 13.97
C LEU A 250 -15.17 -11.55 15.39
N LYS A 251 -16.30 -11.20 16.01
CA LYS A 251 -16.58 -11.45 17.46
C LYS A 251 -16.33 -12.87 17.97
N VAL A 252 -16.34 -13.87 17.11
CA VAL A 252 -16.17 -15.28 17.50
C VAL A 252 -14.72 -15.74 17.46
N GLU A 253 -13.87 -15.08 16.64
CA GLU A 253 -12.52 -15.56 16.34
C GLU A 253 -11.42 -14.75 17.05
N PHE A 254 -11.69 -13.49 17.40
CA PHE A 254 -10.67 -12.56 17.85
C PHE A 254 -11.05 -11.81 19.12
N HIS A 255 -10.03 -11.44 19.89
CA HIS A 255 -10.18 -10.41 20.92
C HIS A 255 -10.22 -9.03 20.22
N VAL A 256 -11.43 -8.47 20.10
CA VAL A 256 -11.70 -7.22 19.36
C VAL A 256 -12.12 -6.13 20.35
N GLU A 257 -11.38 -5.02 20.33
CA GLU A 257 -11.76 -3.76 20.95
C GLU A 257 -12.27 -2.79 19.91
N TYR A 258 -13.58 -2.50 19.92
CA TYR A 258 -14.21 -1.57 18.99
C TYR A 258 -14.67 -0.28 19.70
N ARG A 259 -14.43 0.85 19.08
CA ARG A 259 -14.96 2.16 19.47
C ARG A 259 -15.43 2.94 18.24
N GLN A 260 -16.29 3.94 18.45
CA GLN A 260 -16.76 4.76 17.34
C GLN A 260 -15.72 5.79 16.89
N THR A 261 -14.86 6.23 17.79
CA THR A 261 -13.88 7.28 17.54
C THR A 261 -12.46 6.88 17.92
N VAL A 262 -11.50 7.54 17.30
CA VAL A 262 -10.06 7.41 17.65
C VAL A 262 -9.81 7.85 19.10
N ALA A 263 -10.50 8.90 19.56
CA ALA A 263 -10.33 9.43 20.91
C ALA A 263 -10.72 8.40 22.00
N GLU A 264 -11.75 7.60 21.76
CA GLU A 264 -12.17 6.54 22.66
C GLU A 264 -11.27 5.30 22.57
N LEU A 265 -10.73 4.99 21.38
CA LEU A 265 -9.88 3.83 21.16
C LEU A 265 -8.47 4.01 21.72
N LEU A 266 -7.90 5.22 21.57
CA LEU A 266 -6.51 5.52 21.90
C LEU A 266 -6.13 5.17 23.36
N PRO A 267 -6.91 5.52 24.40
CA PRO A 267 -6.56 5.16 25.78
C PRO A 267 -6.50 3.65 26.03
N LEU A 268 -7.33 2.87 25.33
CA LEU A 268 -7.32 1.40 25.45
C LEU A 268 -6.08 0.79 24.78
N LEU A 269 -5.74 1.28 23.61
CA LEU A 269 -4.52 0.85 22.90
C LEU A 269 -3.27 1.17 23.74
N MET A 270 -3.18 2.39 24.28
CA MET A 270 -2.05 2.84 25.11
C MET A 270 -1.84 1.97 26.36
N LYS A 271 -2.92 1.49 26.98
CA LYS A 271 -2.86 0.56 28.12
C LYS A 271 -2.51 -0.86 27.74
N SER A 272 -2.77 -1.25 26.50
CA SER A 272 -2.64 -2.64 26.02
C SER A 272 -1.24 -2.95 25.48
N VAL A 273 -0.55 -1.97 24.91
CA VAL A 273 0.76 -2.17 24.27
C VAL A 273 1.87 -2.45 25.28
N ARG A 274 2.82 -3.32 24.88
CA ARG A 274 3.98 -3.69 25.69
C ARG A 274 5.23 -3.92 24.82
N GLY A 275 6.37 -3.99 25.43
CA GLY A 275 7.61 -4.34 24.73
C GLY A 275 7.50 -5.70 24.03
N GLY A 276 8.12 -5.81 22.87
CA GLY A 276 8.03 -6.97 21.99
C GLY A 276 6.86 -6.92 21.01
N ASP A 277 5.83 -6.11 21.22
CA ASP A 277 4.67 -6.01 20.33
C ASP A 277 5.03 -5.42 18.95
N VAL A 278 4.31 -5.88 17.93
CA VAL A 278 4.23 -5.25 16.61
C VAL A 278 2.84 -4.65 16.44
N VAL A 279 2.76 -3.34 16.31
CA VAL A 279 1.50 -2.59 16.13
C VAL A 279 1.44 -2.05 14.72
N MET A 280 0.41 -2.39 13.95
CA MET A 280 0.14 -1.81 12.64
C MET A 280 -1.10 -0.94 12.70
N VAL A 281 -0.96 0.33 12.27
CA VAL A 281 -2.03 1.34 12.30
C VAL A 281 -2.43 1.71 10.89
N LYS A 282 -3.71 1.48 10.51
CA LYS A 282 -4.20 1.76 9.17
C LYS A 282 -5.63 2.26 9.11
N SER A 283 -5.84 3.36 8.37
CA SER A 283 -7.18 3.89 8.05
C SER A 283 -7.14 4.85 6.85
N SER A 284 -8.30 5.30 6.41
CA SER A 284 -8.39 6.48 5.56
C SER A 284 -7.99 7.74 6.34
N ASN A 285 -7.36 8.70 5.65
CA ASN A 285 -6.80 9.91 6.27
C ASN A 285 -7.83 10.70 7.11
N GLY A 286 -9.05 10.84 6.60
CA GLY A 286 -10.13 11.58 7.29
C GLY A 286 -10.58 10.98 8.63
N VAL A 287 -10.20 9.73 8.95
CA VAL A 287 -10.51 9.09 10.25
C VAL A 287 -9.56 9.58 11.36
N GLY A 288 -8.37 10.07 10.98
CA GLY A 288 -7.43 10.67 11.93
C GLY A 288 -6.53 9.68 12.69
N PHE A 289 -6.25 8.50 12.13
CA PHE A 289 -5.39 7.48 12.74
C PHE A 289 -3.91 7.91 12.86
N SER A 290 -3.47 8.90 12.10
CA SER A 290 -2.17 9.55 12.32
C SER A 290 -2.00 10.07 13.75
N LYS A 291 -3.10 10.45 14.42
CA LYS A 291 -3.09 10.86 15.85
C LYS A 291 -2.66 9.70 16.77
N ILE A 292 -3.03 8.45 16.44
CA ILE A 292 -2.59 7.26 17.20
C ILE A 292 -1.07 7.09 17.04
N VAL A 293 -0.57 7.22 15.83
CA VAL A 293 0.87 7.10 15.53
C VAL A 293 1.66 8.19 16.28
N THR A 294 1.18 9.43 16.23
CA THR A 294 1.78 10.56 16.93
C THR A 294 1.78 10.33 18.46
N ALA A 295 0.63 9.99 19.02
CA ALA A 295 0.50 9.76 20.47
C ALA A 295 1.39 8.63 20.99
N LEU A 296 1.49 7.50 20.21
CA LEU A 296 2.42 6.41 20.55
C LEU A 296 3.88 6.87 20.51
N ALA A 297 4.28 7.67 19.50
CA ALA A 297 5.65 8.15 19.35
C ALA A 297 6.02 9.24 20.40
N GLU A 298 5.05 10.03 20.85
CA GLU A 298 5.22 11.03 21.92
C GLU A 298 5.34 10.36 23.30
N GLN A 299 4.47 9.38 23.60
CA GLN A 299 4.51 8.63 24.85
C GLN A 299 5.74 7.71 24.95
N PHE A 300 6.14 7.11 23.84
CA PHE A 300 7.21 6.14 23.73
C PHE A 300 8.19 6.59 22.64
N PRO A 301 9.23 7.35 22.97
CA PRO A 301 10.11 7.94 21.97
C PRO A 301 10.81 6.87 21.12
N PRO A 302 11.01 7.14 19.81
CA PRO A 302 11.68 6.22 18.92
C PRO A 302 13.12 5.91 19.36
N LEU A 303 13.52 4.64 19.29
CA LEU A 303 14.90 4.23 19.44
C LEU A 303 15.72 4.75 18.26
N ARG A 304 16.84 5.42 18.53
CA ARG A 304 17.78 5.84 17.50
C ARG A 304 18.57 4.63 17.01
N ARG A 305 19.04 4.65 15.76
CA ARG A 305 19.88 3.56 15.22
C ARG A 305 21.15 3.29 16.05
N SER A 306 21.68 4.31 16.71
CA SER A 306 22.80 4.20 17.64
C SER A 306 22.48 3.35 18.88
N ASP A 307 21.22 3.27 19.28
CA ASP A 307 20.79 2.59 20.51
C ASP A 307 20.47 1.08 20.27
N GLN A 308 20.55 0.62 19.02
CA GLN A 308 20.28 -0.78 18.62
C GLN A 308 21.56 -1.65 18.58
N ALA A 309 22.72 -1.05 18.78
CA ALA A 309 24.03 -1.72 18.69
C ALA A 309 24.68 -1.99 20.06
N ALA A 310 23.95 -1.81 21.16
CA ALA A 310 24.43 -2.07 22.51
C ALA A 310 23.77 -3.32 23.13
#